data_b530a5935b09f1077da0f7a5e672f345
#
_entry.id   b530a5935b09f1077da0f7a5e672f345
#
_cell.length_a   1.000
_cell.length_b   1.000
_cell.length_c   1.000
_cell.angle_alpha   90.00
_cell.angle_beta   90.00
_cell.angle_gamma   90.00
#
_symmetry.space_group_name_H-M   'P 1'
#
loop_
_entity.id
_entity.type
_entity.pdbx_description
1 polymer ?
#
loop_
_entity_poly.entity_id
_entity_poly.type
_entity_poly.pdbx_seq_one_letter_code
_entity_poly.pdbx_strand_id
1 'polypeptide(L)'
;GLLLNGKRLFLRGTNAIPTQWLAGYSEEMAQRDVALIKEAGLNAVRVHAHVTHPAFYEGCDREGVLVWQDFPLQWGYAPDEAFAQEALRQARAMVEVLGAHPSAYLWCAQNEPTHNRHALGPLLGAALRAADPTRPVKEASDFREHPYPGWYWGHYRDFLALPGAPLPSEFGAQALPRAELLRRV
;
A
#
# COMPACT_ATOMS: atom_id res chain seq x y z
N GLY A 1 8.75 2.41 -16.57
CA GLY A 1 7.42 1.78 -16.43
C GLY A 1 7.55 0.35 -15.95
N LEU A 2 6.47 -0.18 -15.37
CA LEU A 2 6.41 -1.57 -14.92
C LEU A 2 6.28 -2.52 -16.12
N LEU A 3 7.02 -3.62 -16.09
CA LEU A 3 6.88 -4.73 -17.03
C LEU A 3 6.40 -5.97 -16.25
N LEU A 4 5.34 -6.59 -16.74
CA LEU A 4 4.86 -7.88 -16.24
C LEU A 4 5.01 -8.91 -17.37
N ASN A 5 5.83 -9.93 -17.15
CA ASN A 5 6.13 -10.95 -18.16
C ASN A 5 6.56 -10.35 -19.50
N GLY A 6 7.42 -9.33 -19.47
CA GLY A 6 7.93 -8.63 -20.65
C GLY A 6 6.96 -7.66 -21.32
N LYS A 7 5.74 -7.54 -20.83
CA LYS A 7 4.71 -6.61 -21.36
C LYS A 7 4.58 -5.39 -20.44
N ARG A 8 4.49 -4.21 -21.06
CA ARG A 8 4.28 -2.97 -20.33
C ARG A 8 2.90 -2.97 -19.67
N LEU A 9 2.86 -2.71 -18.36
CA LEU A 9 1.64 -2.65 -17.59
C LEU A 9 1.44 -1.23 -17.03
N PHE A 10 0.23 -0.70 -17.19
CA PHE A 10 -0.24 0.49 -16.49
C PHE A 10 -1.01 0.06 -15.25
N LEU A 11 -0.54 0.47 -14.08
CA LEU A 11 -1.19 0.17 -12.81
C LEU A 11 -2.40 1.07 -12.63
N ARG A 12 -3.54 0.44 -12.35
CA ARG A 12 -4.78 1.06 -11.91
C ARG A 12 -5.11 0.45 -10.57
N GLY A 13 -4.90 1.21 -9.51
CA GLY A 13 -4.95 0.67 -8.16
C GLY A 13 -5.85 1.45 -7.22
N THR A 14 -6.04 0.85 -6.07
CA THR A 14 -6.67 1.45 -4.90
C THR A 14 -5.90 1.06 -3.65
N ASN A 15 -6.22 1.69 -2.50
CA ASN A 15 -5.68 1.30 -1.21
C ASN A 15 -6.68 0.42 -0.47
N ALA A 16 -6.20 -0.69 0.09
CA ALA A 16 -6.92 -1.48 1.07
C ALA A 16 -6.54 -0.97 2.46
N ILE A 17 -7.49 -0.35 3.13
CA ILE A 17 -7.34 0.18 4.49
C ILE A 17 -7.86 -0.85 5.47
N PRO A 18 -7.18 -1.10 6.62
CA PRO A 18 -7.64 -2.07 7.58
C PRO A 18 -9.00 -1.66 8.17
N THR A 19 -9.86 -2.65 8.43
CA THR A 19 -11.06 -2.40 9.22
C THR A 19 -10.69 -2.03 10.66
N GLN A 20 -11.55 -1.28 11.35
CA GLN A 20 -11.32 -0.94 12.75
C GLN A 20 -11.27 -2.17 13.67
N TRP A 21 -11.88 -3.27 13.25
CA TRP A 21 -11.93 -4.54 13.97
C TRP A 21 -11.22 -5.63 13.17
N LEU A 22 -9.90 -5.65 13.23
CA LEU A 22 -9.08 -6.59 12.46
C LEU A 22 -9.53 -8.06 12.65
N ALA A 23 -9.87 -8.44 13.88
CA ALA A 23 -10.36 -9.79 14.18
C ALA A 23 -11.73 -10.12 13.57
N GLY A 24 -12.46 -9.10 13.12
CA GLY A 24 -13.75 -9.28 12.42
C GLY A 24 -13.61 -9.36 10.89
N TYR A 25 -12.41 -9.21 10.35
CA TYR A 25 -12.17 -9.32 8.91
C TYR A 25 -12.07 -10.80 8.52
N SER A 26 -13.15 -11.33 7.96
CA SER A 26 -13.24 -12.74 7.59
C SER A 26 -12.69 -13.05 6.21
N GLU A 27 -12.56 -14.34 5.91
CA GLU A 27 -12.19 -14.84 4.58
C GLU A 27 -13.18 -14.35 3.51
N GLU A 28 -14.50 -14.41 3.80
CA GLU A 28 -15.53 -13.96 2.86
C GLU A 28 -15.41 -12.46 2.57
N MET A 29 -15.08 -11.66 3.58
CA MET A 29 -14.83 -10.23 3.40
C MET A 29 -13.59 -9.99 2.54
N ALA A 30 -12.53 -10.73 2.77
CA ALA A 30 -11.31 -10.63 1.99
C ALA A 30 -11.54 -11.00 0.51
N GLN A 31 -12.25 -12.09 0.26
CA GLN A 31 -12.62 -12.51 -1.10
C GLN A 31 -13.53 -11.49 -1.79
N ARG A 32 -14.50 -10.93 -1.06
CA ARG A 32 -15.37 -9.87 -1.57
C ARG A 32 -14.58 -8.62 -1.96
N ASP A 33 -13.64 -8.18 -1.14
CA ASP A 33 -12.84 -7.00 -1.43
C ASP A 33 -12.01 -7.19 -2.72
N VAL A 34 -11.40 -8.36 -2.91
CA VAL A 34 -10.70 -8.68 -4.16
C VAL A 34 -11.65 -8.68 -5.35
N ALA A 35 -12.85 -9.25 -5.21
CA ALA A 35 -13.86 -9.23 -6.26
C ALA A 35 -14.26 -7.81 -6.64
N LEU A 36 -14.46 -6.92 -5.66
CA LEU A 36 -14.78 -5.50 -5.90
C LEU A 36 -13.64 -4.76 -6.62
N ILE A 37 -12.39 -5.04 -6.28
CA ILE A 37 -11.21 -4.51 -6.98
C ILE A 37 -11.26 -4.89 -8.46
N LYS A 38 -11.55 -6.14 -8.76
CA LYS A 38 -11.67 -6.63 -10.15
C LYS A 38 -12.86 -6.04 -10.88
N GLU A 39 -14.02 -5.99 -10.25
CA GLU A 39 -15.24 -5.39 -10.80
C GLU A 39 -15.05 -3.92 -11.17
N ALA A 40 -14.29 -3.19 -10.35
CA ALA A 40 -13.90 -1.80 -10.64
C ALA A 40 -12.88 -1.67 -11.80
N GLY A 41 -12.43 -2.78 -12.41
CA GLY A 41 -11.45 -2.78 -13.49
C GLY A 41 -10.03 -2.45 -13.03
N LEU A 42 -9.73 -2.58 -11.73
CA LEU A 42 -8.42 -2.35 -11.17
C LEU A 42 -7.54 -3.61 -11.30
N ASN A 43 -6.23 -3.42 -11.37
CA ASN A 43 -5.24 -4.50 -11.50
C ASN A 43 -4.17 -4.46 -10.41
N ALA A 44 -4.29 -3.53 -9.48
CA ALA A 44 -3.36 -3.39 -8.36
C ALA A 44 -4.08 -2.92 -7.10
N VAL A 45 -3.53 -3.28 -5.95
CA VAL A 45 -3.96 -2.81 -4.65
C VAL A 45 -2.74 -2.55 -3.76
N ARG A 46 -2.78 -1.47 -3.00
CA ARG A 46 -1.82 -1.24 -1.93
C ARG A 46 -2.47 -1.65 -0.61
N VAL A 47 -1.87 -2.59 0.09
CA VAL A 47 -2.24 -2.96 1.46
C VAL A 47 -1.55 -1.96 2.38
N HIS A 48 -2.33 -0.94 2.79
CA HIS A 48 -1.83 0.27 3.43
C HIS A 48 -1.54 0.03 4.91
N ALA A 49 -0.25 0.10 5.27
CA ALA A 49 0.26 0.09 6.64
C ALA A 49 -0.27 -1.06 7.54
N HIS A 50 -0.61 -2.22 6.96
CA HIS A 50 -0.97 -3.43 7.72
C HIS A 50 -0.64 -4.70 6.93
N VAL A 51 -0.72 -5.84 7.61
CA VAL A 51 -0.79 -7.17 6.98
C VAL A 51 -2.21 -7.65 7.15
N THR A 52 -2.86 -8.01 6.05
CA THR A 52 -4.27 -8.39 6.03
C THR A 52 -4.47 -9.92 6.12
N HIS A 53 -5.71 -10.36 6.01
CA HIS A 53 -6.07 -11.78 6.07
C HIS A 53 -5.44 -12.58 4.92
N PRO A 54 -4.92 -13.80 5.15
CA PRO A 54 -4.28 -14.63 4.11
C PRO A 54 -5.13 -14.80 2.84
N ALA A 55 -6.43 -15.02 2.99
CA ALA A 55 -7.36 -15.18 1.87
C ALA A 55 -7.41 -13.98 0.91
N PHE A 56 -7.01 -12.78 1.38
CA PHE A 56 -6.90 -11.61 0.52
C PHE A 56 -5.75 -11.78 -0.49
N TYR A 57 -4.57 -12.20 -0.02
CA TYR A 57 -3.41 -12.45 -0.89
C TYR A 57 -3.65 -13.61 -1.83
N GLU A 58 -4.22 -14.72 -1.33
CA GLU A 58 -4.63 -15.85 -2.17
C GLU A 58 -5.64 -15.45 -3.24
N GLY A 59 -6.59 -14.59 -2.89
CA GLY A 59 -7.52 -13.98 -3.82
C GLY A 59 -6.83 -13.15 -4.89
N CYS A 60 -5.88 -12.29 -4.48
CA CYS A 60 -5.08 -11.48 -5.40
C CYS A 60 -4.24 -12.34 -6.36
N ASP A 61 -3.64 -13.42 -5.85
CA ASP A 61 -2.89 -14.39 -6.68
C ASP A 61 -3.78 -15.03 -7.74
N ARG A 62 -4.96 -15.50 -7.34
CA ARG A 62 -5.92 -16.16 -8.22
C ARG A 62 -6.50 -15.23 -9.28
N GLU A 63 -6.85 -14.00 -8.88
CA GLU A 63 -7.49 -13.01 -9.72
C GLU A 63 -6.51 -12.14 -10.53
N GLY A 64 -5.19 -12.29 -10.31
CA GLY A 64 -4.16 -11.51 -10.97
C GLY A 64 -4.20 -10.02 -10.59
N VAL A 65 -4.41 -9.72 -9.31
CA VAL A 65 -4.32 -8.36 -8.74
C VAL A 65 -2.94 -8.20 -8.13
N LEU A 66 -2.16 -7.23 -8.57
CA LEU A 66 -0.84 -6.96 -8.01
C LEU A 66 -0.95 -6.28 -6.64
N VAL A 67 -0.15 -6.73 -5.69
CA VAL A 67 -0.14 -6.22 -4.32
C VAL A 67 1.13 -5.41 -4.05
N TRP A 68 0.95 -4.12 -3.76
CA TRP A 68 1.94 -3.31 -3.07
C TRP A 68 1.73 -3.51 -1.57
N GLN A 69 2.70 -4.09 -0.89
CA GLN A 69 2.62 -4.37 0.55
C GLN A 69 3.39 -3.33 1.36
N ASP A 70 2.70 -2.60 2.20
CA ASP A 70 3.35 -1.79 3.23
C ASP A 70 3.69 -2.64 4.46
N PHE A 71 4.86 -2.38 5.04
CA PHE A 71 5.15 -2.78 6.41
C PHE A 71 4.27 -1.94 7.35
N PRO A 72 3.72 -2.53 8.45
CA PRO A 72 2.79 -1.86 9.36
C PRO A 72 3.41 -0.71 10.18
N LEU A 73 3.95 0.28 9.51
CA LEU A 73 4.60 1.44 10.13
C LEU A 73 4.18 2.73 9.41
N GLN A 74 3.59 3.65 10.17
CA GLN A 74 3.17 4.94 9.64
C GLN A 74 3.39 6.08 10.64
N TRP A 75 3.55 7.28 10.10
CA TRP A 75 3.69 8.56 10.81
C TRP A 75 4.88 8.59 11.78
N GLY A 76 4.60 8.76 13.07
CA GLY A 76 5.63 8.87 14.12
C GLY A 76 5.74 7.62 14.98
N TYR A 77 6.94 7.34 15.45
CA TYR A 77 7.25 6.22 16.34
C TYR A 77 8.47 6.56 17.22
N ALA A 78 8.69 5.78 18.28
CA ALA A 78 9.84 5.97 19.15
C ALA A 78 11.16 5.65 18.40
N PRO A 79 12.15 6.55 18.43
CA PRO A 79 13.42 6.35 17.74
C PRO A 79 14.45 5.60 18.59
N ASP A 80 14.04 4.58 19.34
CA ASP A 80 14.94 3.80 20.16
C ASP A 80 15.41 2.50 19.46
N GLU A 81 16.52 1.97 19.95
CA GLU A 81 17.15 0.79 19.37
C GLU A 81 16.28 -0.45 19.50
N ALA A 82 15.58 -0.63 20.61
CA ALA A 82 14.71 -1.79 20.83
C ALA A 82 13.55 -1.81 19.82
N PHE A 83 12.94 -0.65 19.57
CA PHE A 83 11.92 -0.51 18.53
C PHE A 83 12.48 -0.83 17.14
N ALA A 84 13.67 -0.29 16.82
CA ALA A 84 14.32 -0.51 15.55
C ALA A 84 14.60 -2.00 15.30
N GLN A 85 15.14 -2.71 16.28
CA GLN A 85 15.43 -4.15 16.19
C GLN A 85 14.14 -4.97 16.00
N GLU A 86 13.09 -4.64 16.74
CA GLU A 86 11.80 -5.34 16.59
C GLU A 86 11.16 -5.05 15.22
N ALA A 87 11.20 -3.81 14.74
CA ALA A 87 10.71 -3.46 13.40
C ALA A 87 11.46 -4.23 12.30
N LEU A 88 12.78 -4.33 12.40
CA LEU A 88 13.60 -5.11 11.46
C LEU A 88 13.25 -6.60 11.49
N ARG A 89 13.03 -7.16 12.67
CA ARG A 89 12.60 -8.56 12.84
C ARG A 89 11.24 -8.80 12.18
N GLN A 90 10.27 -7.93 12.44
CA GLN A 90 8.92 -8.03 11.88
C GLN A 90 8.90 -7.81 10.37
N ALA A 91 9.71 -6.89 9.84
CA ALA A 91 9.80 -6.67 8.40
C ALA A 91 10.30 -7.92 7.66
N ARG A 92 11.28 -8.62 8.20
CA ARG A 92 11.77 -9.91 7.65
C ARG A 92 10.68 -10.98 7.73
N ALA A 93 10.00 -11.10 8.87
CA ALA A 93 8.90 -12.05 9.04
C ALA A 93 7.74 -11.79 8.05
N MET A 94 7.40 -10.53 7.79
CA MET A 94 6.40 -10.17 6.78
C MET A 94 6.80 -10.70 5.40
N VAL A 95 8.05 -10.49 4.98
CA VAL A 95 8.55 -10.99 3.69
C VAL A 95 8.58 -12.52 3.66
N GLU A 96 8.97 -13.17 4.76
CA GLU A 96 8.96 -14.64 4.87
C GLU A 96 7.55 -15.22 4.67
N VAL A 97 6.54 -14.58 5.27
CA VAL A 97 5.14 -15.02 5.16
C VAL A 97 4.55 -14.72 3.79
N LEU A 98 4.80 -13.53 3.25
CA LEU A 98 4.13 -13.04 2.05
C LEU A 98 4.94 -13.23 0.77
N GLY A 99 6.22 -13.57 0.86
CA GLY A 99 7.12 -13.68 -0.29
C GLY A 99 6.74 -14.78 -1.28
N ALA A 100 5.98 -15.80 -0.84
CA ALA A 100 5.48 -16.87 -1.71
C ALA A 100 4.31 -16.42 -2.62
N HIS A 101 3.67 -15.28 -2.33
CA HIS A 101 2.56 -14.77 -3.13
C HIS A 101 3.07 -14.12 -4.43
N PRO A 102 2.74 -14.64 -5.61
CA PRO A 102 3.16 -14.05 -6.87
C PRO A 102 2.52 -12.69 -7.15
N SER A 103 1.40 -12.37 -6.51
CA SER A 103 0.74 -11.06 -6.59
C SER A 103 1.56 -9.96 -5.91
N ALA A 104 2.32 -10.25 -4.85
CA ALA A 104 3.15 -9.27 -4.18
C ALA A 104 4.25 -8.79 -5.13
N TYR A 105 4.20 -7.52 -5.57
CA TYR A 105 5.15 -6.99 -6.55
C TYR A 105 6.09 -5.94 -5.98
N LEU A 106 5.77 -5.36 -4.82
CA LEU A 106 6.56 -4.29 -4.21
C LEU A 106 6.41 -4.29 -2.69
N TRP A 107 7.52 -4.08 -1.99
CA TRP A 107 7.57 -3.86 -0.55
C TRP A 107 7.79 -2.37 -0.24
N CYS A 108 7.06 -1.84 0.73
CA CYS A 108 7.23 -0.48 1.22
C CYS A 108 7.47 -0.49 2.73
N ALA A 109 8.53 0.17 3.20
CA ALA A 109 8.96 0.07 4.58
C ALA A 109 8.13 0.92 5.54
N GLN A 110 7.57 2.04 5.10
CA GLN A 110 6.77 2.92 5.97
C GLN A 110 5.88 3.86 5.15
N ASN A 111 4.75 4.23 5.76
CA ASN A 111 3.85 5.24 5.23
C ASN A 111 4.03 6.57 5.94
N GLU A 112 4.19 7.65 5.17
CA GLU A 112 4.22 9.03 5.65
C GLU A 112 5.09 9.25 6.91
N PRO A 113 6.34 8.78 6.93
CA PRO A 113 7.19 8.97 8.10
C PRO A 113 7.42 10.46 8.34
N THR A 114 7.14 10.94 9.55
CA THR A 114 7.29 12.34 9.91
C THR A 114 8.76 12.68 10.26
N HIS A 115 9.17 12.50 11.50
CA HIS A 115 10.48 12.92 11.99
C HIS A 115 11.55 11.81 11.97
N ASN A 116 11.18 10.54 11.87
CA ASN A 116 12.10 9.40 11.98
C ASN A 116 12.47 8.76 10.63
N ARG A 117 12.10 9.38 9.53
CA ARG A 117 12.31 8.86 8.18
C ARG A 117 13.74 8.41 7.90
N HIS A 118 14.70 9.26 8.28
CA HIS A 118 16.12 9.03 7.97
C HIS A 118 16.80 8.06 8.93
N ALA A 119 16.20 7.77 10.08
CA ALA A 119 16.75 6.84 11.05
C ALA A 119 16.43 5.38 10.68
N LEU A 120 15.15 5.04 10.53
CA LEU A 120 14.72 3.66 10.36
C LEU A 120 14.44 3.28 8.90
N GLY A 121 14.05 4.22 8.04
CA GLY A 121 13.72 3.96 6.64
C GLY A 121 14.80 3.23 5.86
N PRO A 122 16.07 3.70 5.86
CA PRO A 122 17.17 3.01 5.18
C PRO A 122 17.44 1.61 5.74
N LEU A 123 17.32 1.42 7.06
CA LEU A 123 17.54 0.12 7.70
C LEU A 123 16.46 -0.89 7.31
N LEU A 124 15.19 -0.48 7.36
CA LEU A 124 14.06 -1.31 6.92
C LEU A 124 14.16 -1.62 5.42
N GLY A 125 14.47 -0.61 4.60
CA GLY A 125 14.64 -0.80 3.17
C GLY A 125 15.75 -1.79 2.85
N ALA A 126 16.87 -1.75 3.57
CA ALA A 126 17.95 -2.72 3.44
C ALA A 126 17.52 -4.11 3.88
N ALA A 127 16.80 -4.22 5.00
CA ALA A 127 16.31 -5.51 5.50
C ALA A 127 15.32 -6.17 4.53
N LEU A 128 14.39 -5.41 3.97
CA LEU A 128 13.43 -5.89 2.97
C LEU A 128 14.13 -6.35 1.68
N ARG A 129 15.10 -5.57 1.17
CA ARG A 129 15.90 -5.96 -0.02
C ARG A 129 16.74 -7.22 0.21
N ALA A 130 17.25 -7.38 1.43
CA ALA A 130 18.01 -8.57 1.79
C ALA A 130 17.11 -9.82 1.94
N ALA A 131 15.90 -9.64 2.46
CA ALA A 131 14.92 -10.71 2.62
C ALA A 131 14.31 -11.15 1.27
N ASP A 132 14.10 -10.19 0.35
CA ASP A 132 13.60 -10.46 -1.00
C ASP A 132 14.32 -9.59 -2.04
N PRO A 133 15.36 -10.10 -2.68
CA PRO A 133 16.10 -9.40 -3.71
C PRO A 133 15.37 -9.35 -5.08
N THR A 134 14.23 -10.02 -5.21
CA THR A 134 13.51 -10.17 -6.49
C THR A 134 12.50 -9.07 -6.75
N ARG A 135 12.07 -8.37 -5.70
CA ARG A 135 11.02 -7.34 -5.77
C ARG A 135 11.58 -5.95 -5.46
N PRO A 136 11.04 -4.90 -6.09
CA PRO A 136 11.40 -3.54 -5.74
C PRO A 136 11.01 -3.21 -4.30
N VAL A 137 11.84 -2.39 -3.65
CA VAL A 137 11.62 -1.92 -2.28
C VAL A 137 11.61 -0.40 -2.25
N LYS A 138 10.58 0.17 -1.65
CA LYS A 138 10.48 1.58 -1.28
C LYS A 138 10.79 1.76 0.21
N GLU A 139 11.59 2.75 0.56
CA GLU A 139 11.88 3.08 1.96
C GLU A 139 10.74 3.84 2.61
N ALA A 140 9.97 4.57 1.83
CA ALA A 140 8.78 5.26 2.27
C ALA A 140 7.82 5.54 1.12
N SER A 141 6.54 5.56 1.40
CA SER A 141 5.50 6.20 0.62
C SER A 141 5.16 7.50 1.32
N ASP A 142 5.35 8.64 0.66
CA ASP A 142 5.31 9.94 1.32
C ASP A 142 4.56 11.02 0.53
N PHE A 143 4.54 12.23 1.07
CA PHE A 143 3.81 13.38 0.55
C PHE A 143 4.06 13.70 -0.93
N ARG A 144 5.20 13.31 -1.52
CA ARG A 144 5.46 13.51 -2.94
C ARG A 144 4.63 12.59 -3.83
N GLU A 145 4.19 11.47 -3.26
CA GLU A 145 3.37 10.46 -3.91
C GLU A 145 1.92 10.49 -3.43
N HIS A 146 1.60 11.43 -2.54
CA HIS A 146 0.29 11.66 -1.95
C HIS A 146 -0.28 13.03 -2.36
N PRO A 147 -0.54 13.26 -3.66
CA PRO A 147 -1.15 14.50 -4.08
C PRO A 147 -2.66 14.49 -3.81
N TYR A 148 -3.09 15.45 -2.97
CA TYR A 148 -4.50 15.60 -2.58
C TYR A 148 -5.10 16.99 -2.91
N PRO A 149 -4.87 17.56 -4.12
CA PRO A 149 -5.52 18.81 -4.49
C PRO A 149 -7.03 18.63 -4.58
N GLY A 150 -7.76 19.64 -4.13
CA GLY A 150 -9.21 19.61 -4.06
C GLY A 150 -9.78 18.86 -2.85
N TRP A 151 -8.91 18.15 -2.09
CA TRP A 151 -9.30 17.42 -0.88
C TRP A 151 -8.69 18.05 0.37
N TYR A 152 -7.38 18.15 0.45
CA TYR A 152 -6.67 18.79 1.57
C TYR A 152 -6.17 20.20 1.25
N TRP A 153 -6.00 20.55 -0.03
CA TRP A 153 -5.49 21.84 -0.47
C TRP A 153 -5.90 22.13 -1.91
N GLY A 154 -5.87 23.41 -2.32
CA GLY A 154 -6.06 23.82 -3.70
C GLY A 154 -7.39 23.40 -4.33
N HIS A 155 -7.37 23.24 -5.64
CA HIS A 155 -8.51 22.81 -6.45
C HIS A 155 -8.18 21.48 -7.15
N TYR A 156 -9.16 20.61 -7.41
CA TYR A 156 -8.92 19.31 -8.08
C TYR A 156 -8.23 19.43 -9.44
N ARG A 157 -8.37 20.55 -10.14
CA ARG A 157 -7.67 20.81 -11.42
C ARG A 157 -6.17 21.01 -11.25
N ASP A 158 -5.70 21.28 -10.04
CA ASP A 158 -4.26 21.44 -9.77
C ASP A 158 -3.50 20.14 -9.98
N PHE A 159 -4.19 19.00 -10.03
CA PHE A 159 -3.59 17.72 -10.49
C PHE A 159 -2.90 17.84 -11.85
N LEU A 160 -3.41 18.67 -12.75
CA LEU A 160 -2.84 18.85 -14.08
C LEU A 160 -1.50 19.58 -14.08
N ALA A 161 -1.21 20.35 -13.03
CA ALA A 161 0.00 21.14 -12.86
C ALA A 161 1.05 20.46 -11.97
N LEU A 162 0.69 19.36 -11.29
CA LEU A 162 1.62 18.66 -10.41
C LEU A 162 2.69 17.94 -11.24
N PRO A 163 3.97 18.05 -10.86
CA PRO A 163 4.98 17.16 -11.38
C PRO A 163 4.60 15.74 -10.94
N GLY A 164 4.13 14.93 -11.87
CA GLY A 164 3.67 13.59 -11.58
C GLY A 164 4.76 12.76 -10.92
N ALA A 165 4.48 12.21 -9.74
CA ALA A 165 5.28 11.13 -9.22
C ALA A 165 5.17 9.93 -10.18
N PRO A 166 6.25 9.19 -10.41
CA PRO A 166 6.21 8.03 -11.32
C PRO A 166 5.17 6.99 -10.94
N LEU A 167 4.79 6.96 -9.66
CA LEU A 167 3.83 6.03 -9.08
C LEU A 167 3.19 6.70 -7.86
N PRO A 168 2.13 7.52 -8.03
CA PRO A 168 1.35 8.02 -6.89
C PRO A 168 0.74 6.84 -6.14
N SER A 169 0.91 6.83 -4.83
CA SER A 169 0.39 5.78 -3.95
C SER A 169 -0.90 6.16 -3.26
N GLU A 170 -1.18 7.46 -3.17
CA GLU A 170 -2.43 7.99 -2.63
C GLU A 170 -2.85 9.26 -3.37
N PHE A 171 -4.14 9.37 -3.69
CA PHE A 171 -4.72 10.59 -4.26
C PHE A 171 -6.24 10.53 -4.25
N GLY A 172 -6.88 11.68 -4.41
CA GLY A 172 -8.33 11.78 -4.54
C GLY A 172 -9.09 11.65 -3.23
N ALA A 173 -10.38 11.35 -3.31
CA ALA A 173 -11.25 11.15 -2.16
C ALA A 173 -10.98 9.80 -1.50
N GLN A 174 -10.87 9.79 -0.18
CA GLN A 174 -10.59 8.56 0.59
C GLN A 174 -11.77 7.58 0.54
N ALA A 175 -13.00 8.11 0.55
CA ALA A 175 -14.22 7.32 0.37
C ALA A 175 -15.30 8.19 -0.27
N LEU A 176 -15.99 7.65 -1.26
CA LEU A 176 -17.17 8.30 -1.81
C LEU A 176 -18.39 7.90 -0.96
N PRO A 177 -19.20 8.85 -0.50
CA PRO A 177 -20.45 8.55 0.16
C PRO A 177 -21.41 7.83 -0.81
N ARG A 178 -22.33 7.04 -0.24
CA ARG A 178 -23.36 6.39 -1.05
C ARG A 178 -24.19 7.43 -1.80
N ALA A 179 -24.66 7.08 -2.99
CA ALA A 179 -25.45 7.97 -3.84
C ALA A 179 -26.69 8.57 -3.14
N GLU A 180 -27.28 7.80 -2.21
CA GLU A 180 -28.43 8.28 -1.44
C GLU A 180 -28.05 9.44 -0.49
N LEU A 181 -26.83 9.39 0.08
CA LEU A 181 -26.33 10.49 0.92
C LEU A 181 -26.02 11.72 0.09
N LEU A 182 -25.40 11.55 -1.08
CA LEU A 182 -25.08 12.64 -2.00
C LEU A 182 -26.34 13.37 -2.55
N ARG A 183 -27.48 12.67 -2.63
CA ARG A 183 -28.75 13.28 -3.04
C ARG A 183 -29.44 14.10 -1.95
N ARG A 184 -28.97 13.99 -0.70
CA ARG A 184 -29.56 14.70 0.46
C ARG A 184 -28.83 16.00 0.82
N VAL A 185 -27.69 16.25 0.15
CA VAL A 185 -26.85 17.45 0.29
C VAL A 185 -27.08 18.36 -0.92
#